data_43f65e5f327dace628b7ad7d3d8c2bea
#
_entry.id   43f65e5f327dace628b7ad7d3d8c2bea
#
_cell.length_a   1.000
_cell.length_b   1.000
_cell.length_c   1.000
_cell.angle_alpha   90.00
_cell.angle_beta   90.00
_cell.angle_gamma   90.00
#
_symmetry.space_group_name_H-M   'P 1'
#
loop_
_entity.id
_entity.type
_entity.pdbx_description
1 polymer ?
#
loop_
_entity_poly.entity_id
_entity_poly.type
_entity_poly.pdbx_seq_one_letter_code
_entity_poly.pdbx_strand_id
1 'polypeptide(L)'
;MRRLLVPTLAVSLTALIALPFVVLLMQSLARSWSYPALWPQRWQLEQWLVLGAAWPSLAAAAWRSLVLALLVALVATGAGFFTSRALTRSALRQRWLALALLPFAVPPVVYALSLAQAYAALGLNGHYGGVLLAQLPFAYGYAVLLCRGYWTRHSRALDELALSLGARPAQVWWRVHLPLARGLLGVCLFQTALMSWFDFALVRVIGAGHVETLTLKVFDYLGAGDLRQAAAAALLLLGPPCLALLANPRLLWPPVSRVSS
;
A
#
# COMPACT_ATOMS: atom_id res chain seq x y z
N MET A 1 -29.69 10.03 25.74
CA MET A 1 -28.23 10.13 25.72
C MET A 1 -27.54 9.27 24.63
N ARG A 2 -27.79 7.97 24.48
CA ARG A 2 -27.14 7.12 23.41
C ARG A 2 -27.34 7.61 21.97
N ARG A 3 -28.48 8.22 21.62
CA ARG A 3 -28.76 8.67 20.23
C ARG A 3 -27.95 9.90 19.81
N LEU A 4 -27.41 10.69 20.71
CA LEU A 4 -26.55 11.85 20.41
C LEU A 4 -25.05 11.50 20.51
N LEU A 5 -24.67 10.51 21.32
CA LEU A 5 -23.28 10.10 21.49
C LEU A 5 -22.66 9.49 20.22
N VAL A 6 -23.40 8.72 19.45
CA VAL A 6 -22.91 8.09 18.23
C VAL A 6 -22.56 9.12 17.13
N PRO A 7 -23.46 10.08 16.80
CA PRO A 7 -23.12 11.09 15.79
C PRO A 7 -22.02 12.05 16.24
N THR A 8 -21.98 12.45 17.52
CA THR A 8 -20.88 13.32 18.01
C THR A 8 -19.53 12.60 17.97
N LEU A 9 -19.47 11.33 18.37
CA LEU A 9 -18.26 10.53 18.27
C LEU A 9 -17.82 10.34 16.80
N ALA A 10 -18.76 10.09 15.90
CA ALA A 10 -18.47 9.97 14.48
C ALA A 10 -17.91 11.28 13.89
N VAL A 11 -18.49 12.42 14.21
CA VAL A 11 -18.03 13.74 13.77
C VAL A 11 -16.63 14.04 14.33
N SER A 12 -16.41 13.81 15.63
CA SER A 12 -15.09 14.05 16.23
C SER A 12 -14.00 13.15 15.66
N LEU A 13 -14.28 11.88 15.41
CA LEU A 13 -13.35 10.96 14.75
C LEU A 13 -13.07 11.40 13.30
N THR A 14 -14.09 11.78 12.55
CA THR A 14 -13.91 12.28 11.18
C THR A 14 -13.08 13.56 11.17
N ALA A 15 -13.32 14.49 12.08
CA ALA A 15 -12.54 15.72 12.22
C ALA A 15 -11.06 15.40 12.57
N LEU A 16 -10.84 14.47 13.49
CA LEU A 16 -9.49 14.04 13.88
C LEU A 16 -8.73 13.40 12.71
N ILE A 17 -9.41 12.59 11.89
CA ILE A 17 -8.81 11.97 10.69
C ILE A 17 -8.56 13.02 9.60
N ALA A 18 -9.45 14.00 9.44
CA ALA A 18 -9.30 15.06 8.44
C ALA A 18 -8.23 16.10 8.81
N LEU A 19 -7.96 16.29 10.10
CA LEU A 19 -7.03 17.30 10.60
C LEU A 19 -5.64 17.28 9.94
N PRO A 20 -4.94 16.13 9.82
CA PRO A 20 -3.63 16.10 9.17
C PRO A 20 -3.66 16.57 7.71
N PHE A 21 -4.73 16.24 6.96
CA PHE A 21 -4.88 16.66 5.57
C PHE A 21 -5.11 18.16 5.46
N VAL A 22 -5.92 18.73 6.36
CA VAL A 22 -6.13 20.18 6.45
C VAL A 22 -4.83 20.89 6.79
N VAL A 23 -4.07 20.39 7.77
CA VAL A 23 -2.77 20.95 8.15
C VAL A 23 -1.77 20.90 7.00
N LEU A 24 -1.68 19.77 6.27
CA LEU A 24 -0.83 19.65 5.08
C LEU A 24 -1.24 20.67 4.00
N LEU A 25 -2.54 20.83 3.75
CA LEU A 25 -3.04 21.81 2.79
C LEU A 25 -2.66 23.23 3.22
N MET A 26 -2.89 23.57 4.48
CA MET A 26 -2.51 24.88 5.03
C MET A 26 -1.00 25.09 4.95
N GLN A 27 -0.19 24.10 5.28
CA GLN A 27 1.27 24.16 5.19
C GLN A 27 1.74 24.40 3.75
N SER A 28 1.12 23.74 2.77
CA SER A 28 1.45 23.92 1.36
C SER A 28 1.11 25.29 0.80
N LEU A 29 0.16 25.99 1.43
CA LEU A 29 -0.28 27.33 1.02
C LEU A 29 0.32 28.45 1.89
N ALA A 30 1.05 28.12 2.96
CA ALA A 30 1.61 29.09 3.88
C ALA A 30 2.91 29.67 3.35
N ARG A 31 3.06 31.00 3.30
CA ARG A 31 4.35 31.67 3.10
C ARG A 31 5.19 31.69 4.38
N SER A 32 4.54 32.00 5.50
CA SER A 32 5.16 31.99 6.82
C SER A 32 4.17 31.39 7.81
N TRP A 33 4.61 30.34 8.49
CA TRP A 33 3.88 29.72 9.58
C TRP A 33 4.90 29.26 10.63
N SER A 34 5.01 30.02 11.69
CA SER A 34 5.93 29.72 12.80
C SER A 34 5.18 29.59 14.11
N TYR A 35 5.61 28.66 14.94
CA TYR A 35 5.14 28.51 16.30
C TYR A 35 5.34 29.84 17.07
N PRO A 36 4.39 30.30 17.93
CA PRO A 36 3.19 29.58 18.41
C PRO A 36 1.90 29.86 17.62
N ALA A 37 1.96 30.41 16.42
CA ALA A 37 0.76 30.74 15.66
C ALA A 37 -0.01 29.47 15.24
N LEU A 38 -1.33 29.46 15.51
CA LEU A 38 -2.23 28.36 15.12
C LEU A 38 -2.63 28.39 13.64
N TRP A 39 -2.47 29.57 12.99
CA TRP A 39 -2.83 29.82 11.59
C TRP A 39 -1.67 30.43 10.84
N PRO A 40 -1.56 30.17 9.51
CA PRO A 40 -0.56 30.81 8.65
C PRO A 40 -0.69 32.35 8.70
N GLN A 41 0.43 33.04 8.89
CA GLN A 41 0.46 34.50 8.96
C GLN A 41 0.34 35.13 7.57
N ARG A 42 0.83 34.45 6.53
CA ARG A 42 0.73 34.87 5.13
C ARG A 42 0.49 33.65 4.25
N TRP A 43 -0.39 33.81 3.24
CA TRP A 43 -0.72 32.81 2.25
C TRP A 43 -0.01 33.10 0.93
N GLN A 44 0.48 32.05 0.24
CA GLN A 44 1.13 32.17 -1.05
C GLN A 44 1.10 30.83 -1.80
N LEU A 45 0.94 30.91 -3.13
CA LEU A 45 0.94 29.75 -4.02
C LEU A 45 2.33 29.47 -4.66
N GLU A 46 3.37 30.18 -4.23
CA GLU A 46 4.70 30.11 -4.82
C GLU A 46 5.28 28.70 -4.83
N GLN A 47 5.05 27.90 -3.78
CA GLN A 47 5.50 26.53 -3.70
C GLN A 47 4.91 25.64 -4.80
N TRP A 48 3.67 25.92 -5.19
CA TRP A 48 3.01 25.20 -6.30
C TRP A 48 3.60 25.60 -7.65
N LEU A 49 4.06 26.83 -7.81
CA LEU A 49 4.78 27.27 -9.02
C LEU A 49 6.16 26.61 -9.09
N VAL A 50 6.90 26.55 -7.96
CA VAL A 50 8.18 25.84 -7.86
C VAL A 50 8.03 24.36 -8.17
N LEU A 51 7.00 23.70 -7.60
CA LEU A 51 6.66 22.32 -7.95
C LEU A 51 6.25 22.16 -9.40
N GLY A 52 5.58 23.17 -9.98
CA GLY A 52 5.25 23.21 -11.40
C GLY A 52 6.51 23.23 -12.28
N ALA A 53 7.53 23.97 -11.91
CA ALA A 53 8.83 23.97 -12.59
C ALA A 53 9.55 22.60 -12.44
N ALA A 54 9.42 21.95 -11.28
CA ALA A 54 9.96 20.60 -11.03
C ALA A 54 9.04 19.46 -11.54
N TRP A 55 7.92 19.78 -12.18
CA TRP A 55 6.90 18.81 -12.59
C TRP A 55 7.45 17.62 -13.40
N PRO A 56 8.35 17.78 -14.38
CA PRO A 56 8.87 16.64 -15.13
C PRO A 56 9.56 15.61 -14.24
N SER A 57 10.33 16.05 -13.25
CA SER A 57 11.02 15.14 -12.31
C SER A 57 10.05 14.47 -11.33
N LEU A 58 9.04 15.21 -10.83
CA LEU A 58 8.01 14.69 -9.95
C LEU A 58 7.10 13.71 -10.66
N ALA A 59 6.68 14.01 -11.88
CA ALA A 59 5.87 13.11 -12.71
C ALA A 59 6.63 11.82 -13.04
N ALA A 60 7.91 11.92 -13.37
CA ALA A 60 8.76 10.75 -13.60
C ALA A 60 8.90 9.90 -12.32
N ALA A 61 9.12 10.53 -11.16
CA ALA A 61 9.17 9.83 -9.87
C ALA A 61 7.83 9.17 -9.52
N ALA A 62 6.70 9.87 -9.76
CA ALA A 62 5.36 9.32 -9.56
C ALA A 62 5.08 8.12 -10.46
N TRP A 63 5.45 8.21 -11.75
CA TRP A 63 5.32 7.11 -12.69
C TRP A 63 6.13 5.88 -12.27
N ARG A 64 7.39 6.07 -11.89
CA ARG A 64 8.27 5.00 -11.39
C ARG A 64 7.71 4.36 -10.12
N SER A 65 7.21 5.19 -9.17
CA SER A 65 6.53 4.71 -7.97
C SER A 65 5.29 3.87 -8.32
N LEU A 66 4.49 4.31 -9.28
CA LEU A 66 3.28 3.61 -9.70
C LEU A 66 3.62 2.25 -10.33
N VAL A 67 4.60 2.21 -11.22
CA VAL A 67 5.05 0.96 -11.85
C VAL A 67 5.58 0.00 -10.79
N LEU A 68 6.44 0.47 -9.88
CA LEU A 68 6.98 -0.35 -8.80
C LEU A 68 5.85 -0.90 -7.90
N ALA A 69 4.92 -0.04 -7.48
CA ALA A 69 3.80 -0.42 -6.64
C ALA A 69 2.89 -1.45 -7.31
N LEU A 70 2.59 -1.28 -8.60
CA LEU A 70 1.78 -2.22 -9.36
C LEU A 70 2.49 -3.57 -9.54
N LEU A 71 3.80 -3.59 -9.83
CA LEU A 71 4.56 -4.82 -9.96
C LEU A 71 4.61 -5.59 -8.64
N VAL A 72 4.92 -4.91 -7.52
CA VAL A 72 4.90 -5.53 -6.18
C VAL A 72 3.51 -6.08 -5.87
N ALA A 73 2.47 -5.30 -6.12
CA ALA A 73 1.09 -5.70 -5.84
C ALA A 73 0.65 -6.91 -6.66
N LEU A 74 0.94 -6.93 -7.96
CA LEU A 74 0.58 -8.04 -8.85
C LEU A 74 1.29 -9.33 -8.44
N VAL A 75 2.61 -9.26 -8.21
CA VAL A 75 3.40 -10.44 -7.83
C VAL A 75 2.98 -10.93 -6.45
N ALA A 76 2.89 -10.04 -5.46
CA ALA A 76 2.54 -10.40 -4.09
C ALA A 76 1.10 -10.96 -3.97
N THR A 77 0.12 -10.28 -4.61
CA THR A 77 -1.28 -10.73 -4.58
C THR A 77 -1.45 -12.04 -5.32
N GLY A 78 -0.84 -12.19 -6.49
CA GLY A 78 -0.88 -13.43 -7.26
C GLY A 78 -0.27 -14.59 -6.48
N ALA A 79 0.99 -14.46 -6.05
CA ALA A 79 1.66 -15.47 -5.26
C ALA A 79 0.92 -15.76 -3.95
N GLY A 80 0.46 -14.73 -3.23
CA GLY A 80 -0.28 -14.86 -1.98
C GLY A 80 -1.62 -15.59 -2.15
N PHE A 81 -2.36 -15.32 -3.22
CA PHE A 81 -3.62 -16.00 -3.51
C PHE A 81 -3.42 -17.49 -3.80
N PHE A 82 -2.42 -17.84 -4.63
CA PHE A 82 -2.12 -19.24 -4.93
C PHE A 82 -1.58 -20.00 -3.71
N THR A 83 -0.65 -19.43 -2.99
CA THR A 83 -0.03 -20.09 -1.83
C THR A 83 -0.98 -20.17 -0.63
N SER A 84 -1.87 -19.21 -0.43
CA SER A 84 -2.88 -19.25 0.65
C SER A 84 -3.79 -20.47 0.58
N ARG A 85 -4.11 -20.96 -0.63
CA ARG A 85 -4.86 -22.23 -0.82
C ARG A 85 -4.08 -23.44 -0.28
N ALA A 86 -2.81 -23.55 -0.63
CA ALA A 86 -1.95 -24.63 -0.17
C ALA A 86 -1.77 -24.60 1.36
N LEU A 87 -1.57 -23.39 1.90
CA LEU A 87 -1.43 -23.17 3.34
C LEU A 87 -2.67 -23.61 4.14
N THR A 88 -3.86 -23.31 3.67
CA THR A 88 -5.11 -23.70 4.40
C THR A 88 -5.34 -25.20 4.42
N ARG A 89 -4.70 -25.95 3.52
CA ARG A 89 -4.76 -27.43 3.45
C ARG A 89 -3.62 -28.11 4.20
N SER A 90 -2.59 -27.36 4.60
CA SER A 90 -1.41 -27.90 5.29
C SER A 90 -1.66 -28.16 6.77
N ALA A 91 -1.16 -29.26 7.31
CA ALA A 91 -1.11 -29.53 8.74
C ALA A 91 -0.24 -28.48 9.49
N LEU A 92 0.76 -27.92 8.81
CA LEU A 92 1.69 -26.90 9.35
C LEU A 92 1.25 -25.46 9.04
N ARG A 93 -0.04 -25.24 8.75
CA ARG A 93 -0.56 -23.92 8.33
C ARG A 93 -0.14 -22.75 9.23
N GLN A 94 -0.13 -22.96 10.55
CA GLN A 94 0.25 -21.90 11.50
C GLN A 94 1.73 -21.52 11.38
N ARG A 95 2.62 -22.51 11.20
CA ARG A 95 4.07 -22.26 11.03
C ARG A 95 4.35 -21.53 9.73
N TRP A 96 3.73 -21.95 8.63
CA TRP A 96 3.88 -21.28 7.35
C TRP A 96 3.33 -19.84 7.36
N LEU A 97 2.21 -19.64 8.06
CA LEU A 97 1.65 -18.29 8.22
C LEU A 97 2.56 -17.42 9.08
N ALA A 98 3.10 -17.95 10.18
CA ALA A 98 4.06 -17.22 11.01
C ALA A 98 5.31 -16.83 10.20
N LEU A 99 5.82 -17.74 9.36
CA LEU A 99 6.96 -17.45 8.48
C LEU A 99 6.63 -16.35 7.45
N ALA A 100 5.45 -16.40 6.83
CA ALA A 100 5.01 -15.38 5.87
C ALA A 100 4.84 -14.00 6.52
N LEU A 101 4.51 -13.95 7.82
CA LEU A 101 4.34 -12.71 8.58
C LEU A 101 5.60 -12.27 9.31
N LEU A 102 6.68 -13.06 9.27
CA LEU A 102 7.94 -12.76 9.95
C LEU A 102 8.50 -11.35 9.61
N PRO A 103 8.44 -10.86 8.37
CA PRO A 103 8.91 -9.51 8.05
C PRO A 103 8.23 -8.41 8.88
N PHE A 104 6.96 -8.60 9.28
CA PHE A 104 6.23 -7.62 10.10
C PHE A 104 6.68 -7.58 11.57
N ALA A 105 7.43 -8.58 12.03
CA ALA A 105 8.01 -8.59 13.37
C ALA A 105 9.22 -7.63 13.50
N VAL A 106 9.76 -7.16 12.36
CA VAL A 106 10.94 -6.30 12.30
C VAL A 106 10.56 -4.96 11.68
N PRO A 107 10.97 -3.82 12.27
CA PRO A 107 10.76 -2.51 11.65
C PRO A 107 11.37 -2.47 10.23
N PRO A 108 10.69 -1.88 9.23
CA PRO A 108 11.14 -1.89 7.84
C PRO A 108 12.57 -1.34 7.64
N VAL A 109 12.97 -0.34 8.42
CA VAL A 109 14.33 0.23 8.36
C VAL A 109 15.37 -0.80 8.81
N VAL A 110 15.11 -1.52 9.92
CA VAL A 110 16.03 -2.56 10.45
C VAL A 110 16.12 -3.72 9.46
N TYR A 111 14.99 -4.12 8.89
CA TYR A 111 14.93 -5.13 7.83
C TYR A 111 15.74 -4.71 6.60
N ALA A 112 15.58 -3.46 6.14
CA ALA A 112 16.34 -2.92 5.00
C ALA A 112 17.84 -2.93 5.26
N LEU A 113 18.29 -2.49 6.46
CA LEU A 113 19.69 -2.48 6.83
C LEU A 113 20.28 -3.90 6.92
N SER A 114 19.52 -4.88 7.42
CA SER A 114 19.97 -6.27 7.48
C SER A 114 20.15 -6.90 6.09
N LEU A 115 19.37 -6.47 5.09
CA LEU A 115 19.50 -6.92 3.72
C LEU A 115 20.57 -6.18 2.91
N ALA A 116 20.94 -4.96 3.31
CA ALA A 116 21.77 -4.06 2.52
C ALA A 116 23.11 -4.69 2.08
N GLN A 117 23.79 -5.38 2.98
CA GLN A 117 25.07 -6.04 2.66
C GLN A 117 24.89 -7.21 1.69
N ALA A 118 23.89 -8.06 1.90
CA ALA A 118 23.61 -9.19 1.04
C ALA A 118 23.20 -8.69 -0.38
N TYR A 119 22.40 -7.65 -0.46
CA TYR A 119 21.96 -7.05 -1.73
C TYR A 119 23.11 -6.32 -2.45
N ALA A 120 24.05 -5.72 -1.71
CA ALA A 120 25.25 -5.15 -2.29
C ALA A 120 26.14 -6.25 -2.91
N ALA A 121 26.35 -7.36 -2.19
CA ALA A 121 27.11 -8.49 -2.71
C ALA A 121 26.49 -9.15 -3.95
N LEU A 122 25.16 -9.09 -4.06
CA LEU A 122 24.41 -9.61 -5.23
C LEU A 122 24.24 -8.58 -6.36
N GLY A 123 24.75 -7.34 -6.20
CA GLY A 123 24.59 -6.27 -7.17
C GLY A 123 23.15 -5.77 -7.32
N LEU A 124 22.30 -5.96 -6.29
CA LEU A 124 20.89 -5.57 -6.29
C LEU A 124 20.65 -4.17 -5.73
N ASN A 125 21.61 -3.59 -5.01
CA ASN A 125 21.52 -2.21 -4.50
C ASN A 125 21.53 -1.21 -5.65
N GLY A 126 20.75 -0.14 -5.51
CA GLY A 126 20.63 0.91 -6.52
C GLY A 126 19.73 0.56 -7.69
N HIS A 127 19.06 -0.59 -7.68
CA HIS A 127 18.21 -1.04 -8.78
C HIS A 127 16.75 -1.19 -8.33
N TYR A 128 15.82 -0.85 -9.23
CA TYR A 128 14.38 -1.04 -8.98
C TYR A 128 14.02 -2.50 -8.69
N GLY A 129 14.71 -3.46 -9.33
CA GLY A 129 14.54 -4.89 -9.07
C GLY A 129 14.92 -5.29 -7.65
N GLY A 130 15.98 -4.70 -7.09
CA GLY A 130 16.39 -4.92 -5.70
C GLY A 130 15.34 -4.39 -4.72
N VAL A 131 14.84 -3.17 -4.94
CA VAL A 131 13.76 -2.59 -4.12
C VAL A 131 12.49 -3.43 -4.21
N LEU A 132 12.09 -3.86 -5.41
CA LEU A 132 10.94 -4.74 -5.63
C LEU A 132 11.08 -6.02 -4.80
N LEU A 133 12.21 -6.71 -4.90
CA LEU A 133 12.47 -7.95 -4.15
C LEU A 133 12.47 -7.73 -2.64
N ALA A 134 12.95 -6.58 -2.15
CA ALA A 134 12.93 -6.23 -0.73
C ALA A 134 11.51 -5.95 -0.20
N GLN A 135 10.63 -5.38 -1.02
CA GLN A 135 9.23 -5.09 -0.65
C GLN A 135 8.31 -6.33 -0.72
N LEU A 136 8.64 -7.30 -1.59
CA LEU A 136 7.81 -8.49 -1.80
C LEU A 136 7.49 -9.28 -0.51
N PRO A 137 8.41 -9.54 0.44
CA PRO A 137 8.10 -10.31 1.64
C PRO A 137 6.97 -9.68 2.49
N PHE A 138 6.94 -8.36 2.63
CA PHE A 138 5.87 -7.66 3.33
C PHE A 138 4.54 -7.75 2.58
N ALA A 139 4.55 -7.39 1.31
CA ALA A 139 3.34 -7.43 0.48
C ALA A 139 2.79 -8.85 0.33
N TYR A 140 3.66 -9.85 0.18
CA TYR A 140 3.30 -11.26 0.11
C TYR A 140 2.68 -11.77 1.42
N GLY A 141 3.31 -11.50 2.57
CA GLY A 141 2.79 -11.89 3.87
C GLY A 141 1.38 -11.32 4.12
N TYR A 142 1.17 -10.05 3.76
CA TYR A 142 -0.14 -9.41 3.81
C TYR A 142 -1.15 -10.09 2.86
N ALA A 143 -0.76 -10.35 1.62
CA ALA A 143 -1.61 -11.01 0.64
C ALA A 143 -2.03 -12.42 1.09
N VAL A 144 -1.11 -13.21 1.65
CA VAL A 144 -1.42 -14.53 2.23
C VAL A 144 -2.42 -14.39 3.36
N LEU A 145 -2.21 -13.43 4.27
CA LEU A 145 -3.09 -13.18 5.41
C LEU A 145 -4.51 -12.84 4.96
N LEU A 146 -4.66 -11.98 3.96
CA LEU A 146 -5.95 -11.54 3.46
C LEU A 146 -6.64 -12.65 2.65
N CYS A 147 -5.91 -13.29 1.73
CA CYS A 147 -6.47 -14.29 0.82
C CYS A 147 -6.82 -15.61 1.50
N ARG A 148 -6.19 -15.96 2.65
CA ARG A 148 -6.52 -17.23 3.36
C ARG A 148 -7.99 -17.32 3.76
N GLY A 149 -8.65 -16.18 4.06
CA GLY A 149 -10.06 -16.11 4.42
C GLY A 149 -11.02 -16.53 3.33
N TYR A 150 -10.57 -16.51 2.07
CA TYR A 150 -11.35 -16.98 0.92
C TYR A 150 -11.49 -18.50 0.86
N TRP A 151 -10.47 -19.25 1.35
CA TRP A 151 -10.41 -20.72 1.27
C TRP A 151 -11.18 -21.39 2.41
N THR A 152 -12.50 -21.30 2.35
CA THR A 152 -13.44 -21.90 3.32
C THR A 152 -13.92 -23.28 2.86
N ARG A 153 -14.81 -23.90 3.65
CA ARG A 153 -15.51 -25.13 3.23
C ARG A 153 -16.31 -24.93 1.95
N HIS A 154 -16.92 -23.75 1.79
CA HIS A 154 -17.71 -23.42 0.60
C HIS A 154 -16.84 -23.39 -0.67
N SER A 155 -15.67 -22.79 -0.65
CA SER A 155 -14.75 -22.79 -1.80
C SER A 155 -14.26 -24.18 -2.18
N ARG A 156 -14.13 -25.09 -1.19
CA ARG A 156 -13.80 -26.51 -1.44
C ARG A 156 -14.95 -27.26 -2.11
N ALA A 157 -16.18 -27.06 -1.63
CA ALA A 157 -17.37 -27.65 -2.26
C ALA A 157 -17.51 -27.22 -3.73
N LEU A 158 -17.18 -25.96 -4.05
CA LEU A 158 -17.14 -25.50 -5.43
C LEU A 158 -16.05 -26.20 -6.28
N ASP A 159 -14.88 -26.47 -5.68
CA ASP A 159 -13.83 -27.28 -6.33
C ASP A 159 -14.36 -28.66 -6.70
N GLU A 160 -14.96 -29.37 -5.72
CA GLU A 160 -15.46 -30.74 -5.88
C GLU A 160 -16.60 -30.81 -6.92
N LEU A 161 -17.52 -29.82 -6.87
CA LEU A 161 -18.60 -29.72 -7.84
C LEU A 161 -18.08 -29.49 -9.26
N ALA A 162 -17.16 -28.54 -9.44
CA ALA A 162 -16.63 -28.25 -10.76
C ALA A 162 -15.83 -29.44 -11.35
N LEU A 163 -15.06 -30.15 -10.51
CA LEU A 163 -14.32 -31.34 -10.92
C LEU A 163 -15.26 -32.49 -11.27
N SER A 164 -16.35 -32.69 -10.51
CA SER A 164 -17.38 -33.76 -10.80
C SER A 164 -18.11 -33.49 -12.11
N LEU A 165 -18.21 -32.22 -12.52
CA LEU A 165 -18.75 -31.81 -13.83
C LEU A 165 -17.70 -31.89 -14.97
N GLY A 166 -16.51 -32.46 -14.72
CA GLY A 166 -15.47 -32.68 -15.71
C GLY A 166 -14.59 -31.48 -16.00
N ALA A 167 -14.65 -30.42 -15.17
CA ALA A 167 -13.77 -29.27 -15.35
C ALA A 167 -12.31 -29.65 -15.03
N ARG A 168 -11.36 -29.13 -15.84
CA ARG A 168 -9.94 -29.28 -15.56
C ARG A 168 -9.53 -28.34 -14.41
N PRO A 169 -8.52 -28.68 -13.58
CA PRO A 169 -8.07 -27.84 -12.46
C PRO A 169 -7.77 -26.38 -12.84
N ALA A 170 -7.16 -26.17 -14.02
CA ALA A 170 -6.91 -24.81 -14.54
C ALA A 170 -8.21 -24.05 -14.84
N GLN A 171 -9.25 -24.73 -15.35
CA GLN A 171 -10.56 -24.12 -15.61
C GLN A 171 -11.25 -23.70 -14.29
N VAL A 172 -11.11 -24.48 -13.22
CA VAL A 172 -11.64 -24.15 -11.90
C VAL A 172 -11.00 -22.86 -11.38
N TRP A 173 -9.67 -22.68 -11.57
CA TRP A 173 -9.00 -21.45 -11.19
C TRP A 173 -9.52 -20.24 -11.96
N TRP A 174 -9.51 -20.30 -13.30
CA TRP A 174 -9.80 -19.17 -14.14
C TRP A 174 -11.29 -18.84 -14.25
N ARG A 175 -12.17 -19.86 -14.22
CA ARG A 175 -13.61 -19.67 -14.44
C ARG A 175 -14.41 -19.61 -13.15
N VAL A 176 -13.90 -20.16 -12.04
CA VAL A 176 -14.61 -20.18 -10.76
C VAL A 176 -13.95 -19.27 -9.74
N HIS A 177 -12.70 -19.59 -9.34
CA HIS A 177 -12.07 -18.86 -8.22
C HIS A 177 -11.70 -17.41 -8.57
N LEU A 178 -11.10 -17.15 -9.70
CA LEU A 178 -10.64 -15.82 -10.05
C LEU A 178 -11.82 -14.82 -10.19
N PRO A 179 -12.91 -15.13 -10.91
CA PRO A 179 -14.08 -14.27 -10.96
C PRO A 179 -14.78 -14.09 -9.60
N LEU A 180 -14.86 -15.16 -8.80
CA LEU A 180 -15.50 -15.12 -7.48
C LEU A 180 -14.69 -14.31 -6.47
N ALA A 181 -13.35 -14.40 -6.52
CA ALA A 181 -12.43 -13.70 -5.64
C ALA A 181 -12.11 -12.26 -6.11
N ARG A 182 -12.63 -11.80 -7.26
CA ARG A 182 -12.25 -10.51 -7.87
C ARG A 182 -12.31 -9.32 -6.92
N GLY A 183 -13.34 -9.27 -6.06
CA GLY A 183 -13.49 -8.19 -5.08
C GLY A 183 -12.41 -8.23 -4.01
N LEU A 184 -12.12 -9.41 -3.47
CA LEU A 184 -11.04 -9.63 -2.51
C LEU A 184 -9.67 -9.35 -3.14
N LEU A 185 -9.44 -9.83 -4.35
CA LEU A 185 -8.19 -9.59 -5.09
C LEU A 185 -7.99 -8.11 -5.39
N GLY A 186 -9.05 -7.38 -5.73
CA GLY A 186 -9.00 -5.94 -5.92
C GLY A 186 -8.58 -5.19 -4.66
N VAL A 187 -9.15 -5.55 -3.51
CA VAL A 187 -8.73 -4.99 -2.21
C VAL A 187 -7.29 -5.36 -1.89
N CYS A 188 -6.89 -6.61 -2.11
CA CYS A 188 -5.53 -7.08 -1.87
C CYS A 188 -4.51 -6.35 -2.74
N LEU A 189 -4.77 -6.23 -4.04
CA LEU A 189 -3.95 -5.47 -4.98
C LEU A 189 -3.80 -4.00 -4.54
N PHE A 190 -4.89 -3.36 -4.18
CA PHE A 190 -4.87 -1.97 -3.75
C PHE A 190 -4.04 -1.80 -2.46
N GLN A 191 -4.26 -2.63 -1.45
CA GLN A 191 -3.54 -2.53 -0.19
C GLN A 191 -2.04 -2.83 -0.34
N THR A 192 -1.68 -3.86 -1.12
CA THR A 192 -0.27 -4.18 -1.38
C THR A 192 0.41 -3.13 -2.27
N ALA A 193 -0.34 -2.50 -3.18
CA ALA A 193 0.14 -1.35 -3.93
C ALA A 193 0.40 -0.14 -3.02
N LEU A 194 -0.49 0.14 -2.07
CA LEU A 194 -0.29 1.21 -1.07
C LEU A 194 0.95 0.96 -0.20
N MET A 195 1.20 -0.29 0.20
CA MET A 195 2.40 -0.63 0.98
C MET A 195 3.68 -0.26 0.23
N SER A 196 3.75 -0.57 -1.06
CA SER A 196 4.89 -0.21 -1.91
C SER A 196 4.92 1.30 -2.24
N TRP A 197 3.76 1.90 -2.51
CA TRP A 197 3.63 3.33 -2.86
C TRP A 197 4.14 4.26 -1.76
N PHE A 198 3.84 3.97 -0.50
CA PHE A 198 4.25 4.77 0.65
C PHE A 198 5.57 4.30 1.29
N ASP A 199 6.22 3.29 0.73
CA ASP A 199 7.46 2.80 1.32
C ASP A 199 8.60 3.80 1.12
N PHE A 200 9.19 4.19 2.24
CA PHE A 200 10.38 5.03 2.30
C PHE A 200 11.63 4.21 2.65
N ALA A 201 11.49 3.31 3.62
CA ALA A 201 12.63 2.68 4.27
C ALA A 201 13.44 1.77 3.33
N LEU A 202 12.75 0.87 2.62
CA LEU A 202 13.39 -0.05 1.67
C LEU A 202 13.91 0.70 0.45
N VAL A 203 13.14 1.68 -0.06
CA VAL A 203 13.58 2.53 -1.18
C VAL A 203 14.82 3.32 -0.80
N ARG A 204 14.89 3.93 0.39
CA ARG A 204 16.03 4.73 0.84
C ARG A 204 17.29 3.90 0.99
N VAL A 205 17.20 2.74 1.64
CA VAL A 205 18.36 1.90 1.98
C VAL A 205 18.81 1.08 0.78
N ILE A 206 17.91 0.31 0.15
CA ILE A 206 18.25 -0.60 -0.95
C ILE A 206 18.39 0.16 -2.26
N GLY A 207 17.59 1.22 -2.46
CA GLY A 207 17.70 2.08 -3.64
C GLY A 207 18.97 2.92 -3.69
N ALA A 208 19.67 3.09 -2.56
CA ALA A 208 21.00 3.72 -2.44
C ALA A 208 21.12 5.06 -3.22
N GLY A 209 20.06 5.85 -3.28
CA GLY A 209 20.01 7.14 -4.00
C GLY A 209 19.80 7.04 -5.52
N HIS A 210 19.81 5.84 -6.13
CA HIS A 210 19.60 5.65 -7.57
C HIS A 210 18.14 5.34 -7.92
N VAL A 211 17.35 4.88 -6.95
CA VAL A 211 15.91 4.61 -7.13
C VAL A 211 15.12 5.80 -6.62
N GLU A 212 14.55 6.57 -7.54
CA GLU A 212 13.75 7.73 -7.21
C GLU A 212 12.26 7.37 -7.20
N THR A 213 11.60 7.59 -6.05
CA THR A 213 10.15 7.47 -5.87
C THR A 213 9.56 8.80 -5.42
N LEU A 214 8.24 8.97 -5.61
CA LEU A 214 7.57 10.19 -5.16
C LEU A 214 7.63 10.33 -3.63
N THR A 215 7.51 9.21 -2.90
CA THR A 215 7.67 9.19 -1.44
C THR A 215 9.05 9.68 -1.04
N LEU A 216 10.11 9.22 -1.72
CA LEU A 216 11.47 9.65 -1.44
C LEU A 216 11.65 11.16 -1.67
N LYS A 217 11.08 11.72 -2.74
CA LYS A 217 11.11 13.17 -3.03
C LYS A 217 10.46 14.00 -1.90
N VAL A 218 9.35 13.53 -1.32
CA VAL A 218 8.73 14.18 -0.15
C VAL A 218 9.70 14.24 1.03
N PHE A 219 10.38 13.14 1.32
CA PHE A 219 11.36 13.08 2.41
C PHE A 219 12.64 13.86 2.10
N ASP A 220 13.05 13.97 0.84
CA ASP A 220 14.19 14.80 0.45
C ASP A 220 13.88 16.30 0.69
N TYR A 221 12.67 16.79 0.34
CA TYR A 221 12.25 18.15 0.67
C TYR A 221 12.19 18.38 2.19
N LEU A 222 11.67 17.39 2.93
CA LEU A 222 11.63 17.45 4.39
C LEU A 222 13.04 17.51 4.98
N GLY A 223 13.98 16.72 4.48
CA GLY A 223 15.39 16.68 4.90
C GLY A 223 16.14 17.97 4.55
N ALA A 224 15.74 18.66 3.47
CA ALA A 224 16.24 19.98 3.10
C ALA A 224 15.68 21.12 3.98
N GLY A 225 14.77 20.83 4.92
CA GLY A 225 14.13 21.82 5.78
C GLY A 225 13.00 22.61 5.13
N ASP A 226 12.61 22.27 3.89
CA ASP A 226 11.50 22.93 3.21
C ASP A 226 10.17 22.20 3.45
N LEU A 227 9.60 22.46 4.63
CA LEU A 227 8.33 21.89 5.05
C LEU A 227 7.18 22.19 4.09
N ARG A 228 7.24 23.30 3.37
CA ARG A 228 6.18 23.76 2.46
C ARG A 228 6.19 22.96 1.17
N GLN A 229 7.36 22.80 0.54
CA GLN A 229 7.51 21.95 -0.63
C GLN A 229 7.22 20.48 -0.28
N ALA A 230 7.69 20.00 0.89
CA ALA A 230 7.37 18.67 1.39
C ALA A 230 5.85 18.47 1.54
N ALA A 231 5.13 19.46 2.10
CA ALA A 231 3.67 19.39 2.25
C ALA A 231 2.94 19.38 0.91
N ALA A 232 3.35 20.22 -0.04
CA ALA A 232 2.75 20.23 -1.37
C ALA A 232 3.04 18.93 -2.16
N ALA A 233 4.26 18.40 -2.08
CA ALA A 233 4.61 17.10 -2.67
C ALA A 233 3.86 15.94 -1.99
N ALA A 234 3.63 16.02 -0.67
CA ALA A 234 2.84 15.02 0.06
C ALA A 234 1.36 15.02 -0.36
N LEU A 235 0.78 16.18 -0.69
CA LEU A 235 -0.56 16.26 -1.26
C LEU A 235 -0.63 15.58 -2.64
N LEU A 236 0.39 15.74 -3.48
CA LEU A 236 0.51 15.01 -4.75
C LEU A 236 0.65 13.50 -4.53
N LEU A 237 1.41 13.09 -3.52
CA LEU A 237 1.57 11.68 -3.14
C LEU A 237 0.24 11.05 -2.70
N LEU A 238 -0.62 11.80 -2.02
CA LEU A 238 -1.94 11.35 -1.58
C LEU A 238 -2.98 11.31 -2.72
N GLY A 239 -2.75 12.07 -3.79
CA GLY A 239 -3.70 12.20 -4.90
C GLY A 239 -4.16 10.86 -5.50
N PRO A 240 -3.23 10.02 -6.06
CA PRO A 240 -3.61 8.77 -6.71
C PRO A 240 -4.36 7.79 -5.81
N PRO A 241 -3.94 7.51 -4.55
CA PRO A 241 -4.70 6.69 -3.63
C PRO A 241 -6.11 7.23 -3.32
N CYS A 242 -6.23 8.53 -3.08
CA CYS A 242 -7.52 9.17 -2.82
C CYS A 242 -8.45 9.09 -4.04
N LEU A 243 -7.94 9.35 -5.24
CA LEU A 243 -8.71 9.22 -6.48
C LEU A 243 -9.17 7.77 -6.71
N ALA A 244 -8.31 6.79 -6.45
CA ALA A 244 -8.68 5.37 -6.58
C ALA A 244 -9.80 4.99 -5.60
N LEU A 245 -9.77 5.51 -4.36
CA LEU A 245 -10.81 5.27 -3.35
C LEU A 245 -12.12 5.97 -3.68
N LEU A 246 -12.07 7.20 -4.18
CA LEU A 246 -13.25 7.94 -4.63
C LEU A 246 -13.91 7.25 -5.84
N ALA A 247 -13.10 6.75 -6.77
CA ALA A 247 -13.60 6.00 -7.92
C ALA A 247 -14.19 4.64 -7.54
N ASN A 248 -13.66 3.98 -6.51
CA ASN A 248 -14.13 2.67 -6.07
C ASN A 248 -14.00 2.48 -4.54
N PRO A 249 -14.98 2.94 -3.75
CA PRO A 249 -14.96 2.79 -2.29
C PRO A 249 -14.86 1.32 -1.81
N ARG A 250 -15.20 0.34 -2.67
CA ARG A 250 -15.09 -1.09 -2.35
C ARG A 250 -13.65 -1.56 -2.18
N LEU A 251 -12.65 -0.76 -2.59
CA LEU A 251 -11.24 -1.04 -2.35
C LEU A 251 -10.84 -0.99 -0.87
N LEU A 252 -11.63 -0.34 -0.02
CA LEU A 252 -11.40 -0.33 1.43
C LEU A 252 -11.98 -1.55 2.13
N TRP A 253 -13.05 -2.11 1.58
CA TRP A 253 -13.79 -3.16 2.26
C TRP A 253 -14.09 -4.31 1.29
N PRO A 254 -13.53 -5.51 1.52
CA PRO A 254 -13.91 -6.67 0.72
C PRO A 254 -15.42 -6.88 0.89
N PRO A 255 -16.15 -7.19 -0.19
CA PRO A 255 -17.55 -7.55 -0.07
C PRO A 255 -17.62 -8.76 0.87
N VAL A 256 -18.18 -8.54 2.04
CA VAL A 256 -18.54 -9.63 2.94
C VAL A 256 -19.53 -10.47 2.15
N SER A 257 -19.09 -11.63 1.67
CA SER A 257 -20.02 -12.65 1.18
C SER A 257 -20.98 -12.87 2.34
N ARG A 258 -22.23 -12.39 2.20
CA ARG A 258 -23.31 -12.77 3.09
C ARG A 258 -23.43 -14.27 2.91
N VAL A 259 -22.70 -15.01 3.71
CA VAL A 259 -22.99 -16.41 3.95
C VAL A 259 -24.27 -16.36 4.78
N SER A 260 -25.41 -16.40 4.09
CA SER A 260 -26.68 -16.71 4.72
C SER A 260 -26.48 -18.03 5.45
N SER A 261 -26.53 -17.93 6.76
CA SER A 261 -26.69 -19.02 7.71
C SER A 261 -27.79 -19.96 7.29
#